data_2386a2769ff285c23a076fca5e3171e1
#
_entry.id   2386a2769ff285c23a076fca5e3171e1
#
_cell.length_a   1.000
_cell.length_b   1.000
_cell.length_c   1.000
_cell.angle_alpha   90.00
_cell.angle_beta   90.00
_cell.angle_gamma   90.00
#
_symmetry.space_group_name_H-M   'P 1'
#
loop_
_entity.id
_entity.type
_entity.pdbx_description
1 polymer ?
#
loop_
_entity_poly.entity_id
_entity_poly.type
_entity_poly.pdbx_seq_one_letter_code
_entity_poly.pdbx_strand_id
1 'polypeptide(L)'
;MALTLKFRNILFATLFIVSITSSQSWGDVMKQGMQIFNEKAGCAACHVLKHAGSQGNIGPSLDYSKDAQNAAYVKNIVTNGLGVMPAFGTDGILTSEEIEIVSNYVAKVAGK
;
A
#
# COMPACT_ATOMS: atom_id res chain seq x y z
N MET A 1 49.41 -48.14 -15.22
CA MET A 1 47.94 -47.99 -15.01
C MET A 1 47.64 -46.55 -14.87
N ALA A 2 47.08 -45.93 -15.90
CA ALA A 2 46.70 -44.56 -15.85
C ALA A 2 45.29 -44.48 -15.24
N LEU A 3 45.20 -44.05 -14.00
CA LEU A 3 43.94 -43.65 -13.43
C LEU A 3 43.55 -42.30 -14.07
N THR A 4 42.85 -42.38 -15.15
CA THR A 4 42.24 -41.18 -15.71
C THR A 4 41.04 -40.80 -14.83
N LEU A 5 41.32 -40.03 -13.81
CA LEU A 5 40.33 -39.31 -13.08
C LEU A 5 39.69 -38.28 -14.03
N LYS A 6 38.68 -38.70 -14.77
CA LYS A 6 37.81 -37.79 -15.50
C LYS A 6 36.90 -37.09 -14.55
N PHE A 7 37.45 -36.23 -13.71
CA PHE A 7 36.69 -35.20 -13.03
C PHE A 7 36.54 -33.96 -13.93
N ARG A 8 36.12 -34.23 -15.12
CA ARG A 8 35.75 -33.17 -16.04
C ARG A 8 34.25 -33.29 -16.21
N ASN A 9 33.58 -32.65 -15.36
CA ASN A 9 32.26 -32.06 -15.50
C ASN A 9 31.65 -31.95 -14.13
N ILE A 10 32.32 -31.24 -13.23
CA ILE A 10 31.56 -30.51 -12.26
C ILE A 10 31.03 -29.31 -13.03
N LEU A 11 29.91 -29.54 -13.67
CA LEU A 11 29.05 -28.44 -14.12
C LEU A 11 28.71 -27.69 -12.85
N PHE A 12 29.42 -26.61 -12.56
CA PHE A 12 28.91 -25.58 -11.68
C PHE A 12 27.72 -24.97 -12.40
N ALA A 13 26.57 -25.57 -12.22
CA ALA A 13 25.32 -24.89 -12.45
C ALA A 13 25.28 -23.75 -11.43
N THR A 14 25.87 -22.63 -11.79
CA THR A 14 25.61 -21.38 -11.11
C THR A 14 24.15 -21.12 -11.28
N LEU A 15 23.39 -21.46 -10.23
CA LEU A 15 21.99 -21.11 -10.11
C LEU A 15 21.97 -19.58 -10.02
N PHE A 16 21.79 -18.92 -11.15
CA PHE A 16 21.43 -17.52 -11.20
C PHE A 16 20.05 -17.41 -10.57
N ILE A 17 20.01 -17.16 -9.27
CA ILE A 17 18.80 -16.68 -8.62
C ILE A 17 18.57 -15.28 -9.16
N VAL A 18 17.80 -15.19 -10.22
CA VAL A 18 17.25 -13.92 -10.68
C VAL A 18 16.28 -13.48 -9.61
N SER A 19 16.74 -12.63 -8.72
CA SER A 19 15.85 -11.92 -7.80
C SER A 19 14.98 -11.01 -8.66
N ILE A 20 13.78 -11.49 -8.98
CA ILE A 20 12.76 -10.66 -9.61
C ILE A 20 12.30 -9.70 -8.53
N THR A 21 12.95 -8.54 -8.44
CA THR A 21 12.40 -7.41 -7.70
C THR A 21 11.21 -6.92 -8.49
N SER A 22 10.02 -7.28 -8.02
CA SER A 22 8.77 -6.75 -8.57
C SER A 22 8.74 -5.26 -8.26
N SER A 23 9.19 -4.42 -9.19
CA SER A 23 8.93 -2.99 -9.12
C SER A 23 7.44 -2.78 -9.37
N GLN A 24 6.69 -2.52 -8.30
CA GLN A 24 5.28 -2.14 -8.44
C GLN A 24 5.20 -0.81 -9.17
N SER A 25 4.41 -0.78 -10.25
CA SER A 25 4.17 0.46 -10.97
C SER A 25 3.29 1.40 -10.12
N TRP A 26 3.42 2.71 -10.32
CA TRP A 26 2.54 3.67 -9.66
C TRP A 26 1.05 3.40 -9.92
N GLY A 27 0.71 2.89 -11.10
CA GLY A 27 -0.66 2.49 -11.43
C GLY A 27 -1.17 1.38 -10.53
N ASP A 28 -0.33 0.39 -10.21
CA ASP A 28 -0.70 -0.72 -9.31
C ASP A 28 -0.86 -0.23 -7.87
N VAL A 29 0.02 0.65 -7.40
CA VAL A 29 -0.07 1.25 -6.06
C VAL A 29 -1.34 2.08 -5.91
N MET A 30 -1.69 2.87 -6.93
CA MET A 30 -2.93 3.68 -6.93
C MET A 30 -4.17 2.80 -6.91
N LYS A 31 -4.18 1.73 -7.67
CA LYS A 31 -5.28 0.76 -7.67
C LYS A 31 -5.43 0.06 -6.32
N GLN A 32 -4.33 -0.39 -5.74
CA GLN A 32 -4.33 -1.00 -4.40
C GLN A 32 -4.81 -0.01 -3.34
N GLY A 33 -4.37 1.25 -3.39
CA GLY A 33 -4.81 2.29 -2.48
C GLY A 33 -6.31 2.52 -2.53
N MET A 34 -6.87 2.58 -3.73
CA MET A 34 -8.31 2.69 -3.93
C MET A 34 -9.08 1.46 -3.41
N GLN A 35 -8.55 0.25 -3.61
CA GLN A 35 -9.16 -0.97 -3.07
C GLN A 35 -9.13 -0.99 -1.54
N ILE A 36 -8.03 -0.63 -0.92
CA ILE A 36 -7.95 -0.52 0.55
C ILE A 36 -8.97 0.50 1.05
N PHE A 37 -9.03 1.67 0.41
CA PHE A 37 -9.95 2.75 0.78
C PHE A 37 -11.41 2.32 0.70
N ASN A 38 -11.81 1.69 -0.40
CA ASN A 38 -13.21 1.35 -0.66
C ASN A 38 -13.65 0.05 0.02
N GLU A 39 -12.76 -0.95 0.10
CA GLU A 39 -13.16 -2.32 0.46
C GLU A 39 -12.57 -2.76 1.79
N LYS A 40 -11.25 -2.83 1.90
CA LYS A 40 -10.60 -3.44 3.07
C LYS A 40 -10.76 -2.63 4.34
N ALA A 41 -10.47 -1.35 4.28
CA ALA A 41 -10.59 -0.44 5.43
C ALA A 41 -11.97 0.21 5.51
N GLY A 42 -12.70 0.30 4.39
CA GLY A 42 -14.02 0.89 4.36
C GLY A 42 -14.05 2.40 4.59
N CYS A 43 -12.98 3.12 4.29
CA CYS A 43 -12.89 4.58 4.43
C CYS A 43 -14.01 5.31 3.68
N ALA A 44 -14.44 4.74 2.55
CA ALA A 44 -15.52 5.23 1.71
C ALA A 44 -16.88 5.32 2.43
N ALA A 45 -17.10 4.54 3.48
CA ALA A 45 -18.33 4.58 4.25
C ALA A 45 -18.48 5.89 5.05
N CYS A 46 -17.36 6.54 5.37
CA CYS A 46 -17.33 7.71 6.22
C CYS A 46 -16.85 8.99 5.51
N HIS A 47 -16.02 8.85 4.48
CA HIS A 47 -15.37 10.00 3.83
C HIS A 47 -15.79 10.17 2.38
N VAL A 48 -15.98 11.42 1.98
CA VAL A 48 -16.06 11.82 0.56
C VAL A 48 -14.63 11.85 -0.01
N LEU A 49 -14.43 11.12 -1.09
CA LEU A 49 -13.24 11.18 -1.92
C LEU A 49 -13.66 10.92 -3.37
N LYS A 50 -13.70 11.96 -4.19
CA LYS A 50 -14.21 11.93 -5.56
C LYS A 50 -13.51 10.87 -6.42
N HIS A 51 -12.20 10.80 -6.32
CA HIS A 51 -11.40 9.83 -7.09
C HIS A 51 -11.77 8.37 -6.77
N ALA A 52 -12.15 8.08 -5.53
CA ALA A 52 -12.59 6.75 -5.10
C ALA A 52 -14.08 6.50 -5.36
N GLY A 53 -14.83 7.50 -5.83
CA GLY A 53 -16.27 7.43 -6.01
C GLY A 53 -17.07 7.39 -4.69
N SER A 54 -16.44 7.77 -3.57
CA SER A 54 -17.08 7.69 -2.25
C SER A 54 -17.84 8.95 -1.87
N GLN A 55 -18.95 8.78 -1.17
CA GLN A 55 -19.85 9.84 -0.75
C GLN A 55 -20.22 9.76 0.74
N GLY A 56 -19.45 9.07 1.54
CA GLY A 56 -19.65 8.99 2.98
C GLY A 56 -19.56 10.37 3.64
N ASN A 57 -20.43 10.66 4.59
CA ASN A 57 -20.52 11.98 5.22
C ASN A 57 -20.43 11.95 6.76
N ILE A 58 -19.99 10.83 7.32
CA ILE A 58 -19.79 10.70 8.78
C ILE A 58 -18.49 11.41 9.18
N GLY A 59 -17.43 11.24 8.38
CA GLY A 59 -16.17 11.95 8.55
C GLY A 59 -16.08 13.19 7.65
N PRO A 60 -15.01 13.98 7.77
CA PRO A 60 -14.78 15.13 6.89
C PRO A 60 -14.55 14.68 5.45
N SER A 61 -14.95 15.53 4.50
CA SER A 61 -14.59 15.36 3.09
C SER A 61 -13.07 15.48 2.92
N LEU A 62 -12.44 14.45 2.34
CA LEU A 62 -11.00 14.48 2.10
C LEU A 62 -10.64 15.43 0.96
N ASP A 63 -11.55 15.65 0.01
CA ASP A 63 -11.32 16.58 -1.10
C ASP A 63 -11.22 18.04 -0.66
N TYR A 64 -11.82 18.40 0.45
CA TYR A 64 -11.79 19.77 1.00
C TYR A 64 -10.79 19.92 2.15
N SER A 65 -10.13 18.86 2.56
CA SER A 65 -9.14 18.87 3.62
C SER A 65 -7.72 19.04 3.06
N LYS A 66 -7.06 20.14 3.44
CA LYS A 66 -5.65 20.33 3.10
C LYS A 66 -4.75 19.27 3.75
N ASP A 67 -5.11 18.82 4.94
CA ASP A 67 -4.35 17.82 5.67
C ASP A 67 -4.43 16.46 4.99
N ALA A 68 -5.50 16.16 4.26
CA ALA A 68 -5.62 14.94 3.46
C ALA A 68 -4.61 14.87 2.30
N GLN A 69 -4.02 16.00 1.90
CA GLN A 69 -2.97 16.05 0.89
C GLN A 69 -1.56 15.79 1.46
N ASN A 70 -1.46 15.64 2.76
CA ASN A 70 -0.21 15.32 3.45
C ASN A 70 -0.19 13.83 3.83
N ALA A 71 0.60 13.04 3.10
CA ALA A 71 0.68 11.60 3.32
C ALA A 71 1.11 11.21 4.75
N ALA A 72 2.02 11.97 5.35
CA ALA A 72 2.48 11.70 6.71
C ALA A 72 1.37 11.96 7.74
N TYR A 73 0.59 13.01 7.55
CA TYR A 73 -0.57 13.29 8.39
C TYR A 73 -1.63 12.19 8.26
N VAL A 74 -1.99 11.83 7.03
CA VAL A 74 -2.97 10.76 6.77
C VAL A 74 -2.50 9.44 7.39
N LYS A 75 -1.23 9.09 7.20
CA LYS A 75 -0.61 7.90 7.79
C LYS A 75 -0.75 7.88 9.31
N ASN A 76 -0.46 9.00 9.97
CA ASN A 76 -0.58 9.09 11.43
C ASN A 76 -2.03 8.90 11.90
N ILE A 77 -3.00 9.53 11.25
CA ILE A 77 -4.42 9.41 11.59
C ILE A 77 -4.94 7.99 11.32
N VAL A 78 -4.59 7.40 10.18
CA VAL A 78 -4.99 6.02 9.85
C VAL A 78 -4.39 5.02 10.83
N THR A 79 -3.14 5.22 11.24
CA THR A 79 -2.47 4.33 12.19
C THR A 79 -3.11 4.39 13.57
N ASN A 80 -3.35 5.58 14.09
CA ASN A 80 -3.71 5.82 15.50
C ASN A 80 -5.20 6.09 15.73
N GLY A 81 -5.95 6.35 14.65
CA GLY A 81 -7.34 6.76 14.74
C GLY A 81 -7.52 8.20 15.22
N LEU A 82 -8.75 8.68 15.14
CA LEU A 82 -9.14 9.98 15.68
C LEU A 82 -10.66 9.98 15.95
N GLY A 83 -11.07 10.23 17.18
CA GLY A 83 -12.48 10.21 17.55
C GLY A 83 -13.11 8.85 17.26
N VAL A 84 -14.15 8.81 16.43
CA VAL A 84 -14.85 7.59 16.02
C VAL A 84 -14.12 6.83 14.91
N MET A 85 -13.11 7.43 14.28
CA MET A 85 -12.30 6.77 13.26
C MET A 85 -11.42 5.71 13.89
N PRO A 86 -11.48 4.44 13.46
CA PRO A 86 -10.67 3.37 14.02
C PRO A 86 -9.17 3.60 13.87
N ALA A 87 -8.39 3.04 14.79
CA ALA A 87 -6.94 3.01 14.72
C ALA A 87 -6.47 1.81 13.88
N PHE A 88 -6.56 1.91 12.58
CA PHE A 88 -6.36 0.79 11.65
C PHE A 88 -5.00 0.09 11.82
N GLY A 89 -3.97 0.84 12.18
CA GLY A 89 -2.65 0.27 12.45
C GLY A 89 -2.55 -0.33 13.84
N THR A 90 -2.91 0.43 14.86
CA THR A 90 -2.80 0.00 16.27
C THR A 90 -3.71 -1.20 16.55
N ASP A 91 -4.90 -1.23 15.97
CA ASP A 91 -5.86 -2.32 16.13
C ASP A 91 -5.58 -3.51 15.18
N GLY A 92 -4.54 -3.44 14.36
CA GLY A 92 -4.11 -4.53 13.49
C GLY A 92 -5.06 -4.80 12.31
N ILE A 93 -5.89 -3.82 11.90
CA ILE A 93 -6.81 -3.95 10.77
C ILE A 93 -6.07 -3.88 9.45
N LEU A 94 -5.07 -3.01 9.36
CA LEU A 94 -4.18 -2.83 8.22
C LEU A 94 -2.72 -3.08 8.61
N THR A 95 -1.97 -3.64 7.69
CA THR A 95 -0.51 -3.74 7.83
C THR A 95 0.15 -2.37 7.64
N SER A 96 1.40 -2.24 8.07
CA SER A 96 2.17 -1.00 7.84
C SER A 96 2.31 -0.65 6.36
N GLU A 97 2.44 -1.66 5.50
CA GLU A 97 2.51 -1.47 4.05
C GLU A 97 1.19 -0.97 3.48
N GLU A 98 0.07 -1.54 3.91
CA GLU A 98 -1.26 -1.11 3.47
C GLU A 98 -1.58 0.32 3.93
N ILE A 99 -1.15 0.69 5.13
CA ILE A 99 -1.28 2.07 5.63
C ILE A 99 -0.46 3.02 4.76
N GLU A 100 0.75 2.65 4.41
CA GLU A 100 1.59 3.45 3.50
C GLU A 100 0.91 3.64 2.14
N ILE A 101 0.41 2.56 1.57
CA ILE A 101 -0.26 2.57 0.26
C ILE A 101 -1.50 3.46 0.28
N VAL A 102 -2.41 3.27 1.23
CA VAL A 102 -3.65 4.05 1.29
C VAL A 102 -3.42 5.51 1.64
N SER A 103 -2.44 5.80 2.49
CA SER A 103 -2.09 7.18 2.86
C SER A 103 -1.50 7.96 1.67
N ASN A 104 -0.64 7.34 0.90
CA ASN A 104 -0.11 7.92 -0.33
C ASN A 104 -1.19 8.08 -1.40
N TYR A 105 -2.08 7.11 -1.52
CA TYR A 105 -3.23 7.19 -2.41
C TYR A 105 -4.10 8.41 -2.09
N VAL A 106 -4.57 8.53 -0.85
CA VAL A 106 -5.39 9.65 -0.41
C VAL A 106 -4.69 10.99 -0.66
N ALA A 107 -3.43 11.11 -0.22
CA ALA A 107 -2.68 12.35 -0.39
C ALA A 107 -2.49 12.75 -1.86
N LYS A 108 -2.42 11.77 -2.75
CA LYS A 108 -2.25 12.00 -4.20
C LYS A 108 -3.54 12.48 -4.86
N VAL A 109 -4.69 11.99 -4.44
CA VAL A 109 -5.96 12.22 -5.15
C VAL A 109 -6.89 13.20 -4.45
N ALA A 110 -6.70 13.48 -3.16
CA ALA A 110 -7.54 14.40 -2.41
C ALA A 110 -7.56 15.80 -3.04
N GLY A 111 -8.75 16.33 -3.30
CA GLY A 111 -8.94 17.66 -3.87
C GLY A 111 -8.65 17.78 -5.37
N LYS A 112 -8.65 16.66 -6.09
CA LYS A 112 -8.35 16.66 -7.56
C LYS A 112 -9.50 16.18 -8.41
#